data_5b34544e68ea2a676a15d41e879ecf73
#
_entry.id   5b34544e68ea2a676a15d41e879ecf73
#
_cell.length_a   1.000
_cell.length_b   1.000
_cell.length_c   1.000
_cell.angle_alpha   90.00
_cell.angle_beta   90.00
_cell.angle_gamma   90.00
#
_symmetry.space_group_name_H-M   'P 1'
#
loop_
_entity.id
_entity.type
_entity.pdbx_description
1 polymer ?
#
loop_
_entity_poly.entity_id
_entity_poly.type
_entity_poly.pdbx_seq_one_letter_code
_entity_poly.pdbx_strand_id
1 'polypeptide(L)'
;IDENQKTDYLRFVEESLEVAGFLGCENLVIHSNGLGDRGVVLNSYDHLPRLQKIEAMADTLKGLARRAEKARVTLLLEALNTRVDHPGNFLSSTGQAAELVGSMASRWIRILYDVYHMQIMEGNIIDTLRNYIDLIGYIHIADVPGRHEPGTGEINFPNVMTALREQGYDGFV
;
A
#
# COMPACT_ATOMS: atom_id res chain seq x y z
N ILE A 1 -7.23 6.70 18.21
CA ILE A 1 -6.95 7.60 17.09
C ILE A 1 -8.00 8.70 17.12
N ASP A 2 -7.61 9.92 16.80
CA ASP A 2 -8.46 11.12 16.91
C ASP A 2 -9.54 11.11 15.81
N GLU A 3 -10.81 11.17 16.20
CA GLU A 3 -11.96 11.16 15.26
C GLU A 3 -11.97 12.40 14.34
N ASN A 4 -11.42 13.54 14.80
CA ASN A 4 -11.29 14.72 13.96
C ASN A 4 -10.28 14.48 12.82
N GLN A 5 -9.11 13.91 13.14
CA GLN A 5 -8.10 13.56 12.15
C GLN A 5 -8.62 12.52 11.15
N LYS A 6 -9.40 11.54 11.61
CA LYS A 6 -10.05 10.58 10.73
C LYS A 6 -11.04 11.26 9.78
N THR A 7 -11.86 12.17 10.28
CA THR A 7 -12.83 12.92 9.48
C THR A 7 -12.13 13.76 8.42
N ASP A 8 -11.06 14.47 8.79
CA ASP A 8 -10.26 15.27 7.87
C ASP A 8 -9.58 14.41 6.80
N TYR A 9 -9.06 13.24 7.19
CA TYR A 9 -8.47 12.29 6.26
C TYR A 9 -9.49 11.75 5.26
N LEU A 10 -10.67 11.36 5.73
CA LEU A 10 -11.74 10.86 4.85
C LEU A 10 -12.18 11.92 3.84
N ARG A 11 -12.27 13.20 4.26
CA ARG A 11 -12.57 14.33 3.37
C ARG A 11 -11.46 14.54 2.35
N PHE A 12 -10.20 14.55 2.78
CA PHE A 12 -9.04 14.67 1.90
C PHE A 12 -9.01 13.59 0.82
N VAL A 13 -9.27 12.32 1.20
CA VAL A 13 -9.32 11.23 0.23
C VAL A 13 -10.52 11.39 -0.73
N GLU A 14 -11.68 11.86 -0.25
CA GLU A 14 -12.85 12.11 -1.09
C GLU A 14 -12.56 13.19 -2.15
N GLU A 15 -11.94 14.31 -1.76
CA GLU A 15 -11.49 15.35 -2.69
C GLU A 15 -10.44 14.80 -3.69
N SER A 16 -9.53 13.95 -3.23
CA SER A 16 -8.54 13.29 -4.09
C SER A 16 -9.18 12.33 -5.10
N LEU A 17 -10.23 11.62 -4.70
CA LEU A 17 -11.00 10.75 -5.60
C LEU A 17 -11.75 11.55 -6.69
N GLU A 18 -12.27 12.74 -6.36
CA GLU A 18 -12.88 13.65 -7.35
C GLU A 18 -11.86 14.13 -8.38
N VAL A 19 -10.66 14.53 -7.90
CA VAL A 19 -9.55 14.93 -8.79
C VAL A 19 -9.10 13.76 -9.67
N ALA A 20 -8.96 12.55 -9.09
CA ALA A 20 -8.63 11.35 -9.86
C ALA A 20 -9.65 11.07 -10.97
N GLY A 21 -10.93 11.16 -10.65
CA GLY A 21 -12.00 11.01 -11.63
C GLY A 21 -11.94 12.06 -12.75
N PHE A 22 -11.66 13.32 -12.42
CA PHE A 22 -11.47 14.38 -13.39
C PHE A 22 -10.28 14.13 -14.33
N LEU A 23 -9.17 13.59 -13.80
CA LEU A 23 -7.96 13.28 -14.55
C LEU A 23 -8.04 11.94 -15.30
N GLY A 24 -9.06 11.13 -15.07
CA GLY A 24 -9.16 9.77 -15.61
C GLY A 24 -8.20 8.79 -14.95
N CYS A 25 -7.74 9.06 -13.72
CA CYS A 25 -6.92 8.14 -12.94
C CYS A 25 -7.80 7.07 -12.30
N GLU A 26 -7.44 5.81 -12.50
CA GLU A 26 -8.19 4.66 -11.96
C GLU A 26 -7.69 4.20 -10.59
N ASN A 27 -6.54 4.69 -10.15
CA ASN A 27 -5.86 4.23 -8.94
C ASN A 27 -5.33 5.41 -8.10
N LEU A 28 -5.44 5.32 -6.78
CA LEU A 28 -4.83 6.23 -5.81
C LEU A 28 -4.12 5.45 -4.71
N VAL A 29 -2.90 5.87 -4.37
CA VAL A 29 -2.12 5.25 -3.28
C VAL A 29 -2.51 5.85 -1.94
N ILE A 30 -2.66 4.97 -0.95
CA ILE A 30 -2.92 5.34 0.45
C ILE A 30 -1.95 4.65 1.40
N HIS A 31 -1.59 5.33 2.48
CA HIS A 31 -0.65 4.83 3.50
C HIS A 31 -1.31 4.73 4.87
N SER A 32 -0.68 3.98 5.78
CA SER A 32 -1.16 3.79 7.16
C SER A 32 -0.97 5.02 8.05
N ASN A 33 0.03 5.84 7.74
CA ASN A 33 0.39 7.03 8.51
C ASN A 33 0.46 8.25 7.60
N GLY A 34 0.26 9.41 8.16
CA GLY A 34 0.57 10.66 7.47
C GLY A 34 2.08 10.78 7.24
N LEU A 35 2.47 11.08 6.01
CA LEU A 35 3.84 11.31 5.61
C LEU A 35 4.06 12.80 5.35
N GLY A 36 5.13 13.34 5.92
CA GLY A 36 5.61 14.69 5.66
C GLY A 36 6.70 14.72 4.59
N ASP A 37 7.49 15.78 4.59
CA ASP A 37 8.57 15.97 3.65
C ASP A 37 9.53 14.78 3.63
N ARG A 38 9.91 14.36 2.44
CA ARG A 38 10.80 13.22 2.20
C ARG A 38 10.30 11.91 2.82
N GLY A 39 8.99 11.75 3.00
CA GLY A 39 8.39 10.52 3.50
C GLY A 39 8.56 10.29 5.00
N VAL A 40 8.92 11.32 5.76
CA VAL A 40 9.02 11.22 7.22
C VAL A 40 7.64 10.98 7.83
N VAL A 41 7.53 9.96 8.68
CA VAL A 41 6.28 9.66 9.39
C VAL A 41 5.98 10.77 10.40
N LEU A 42 4.83 11.42 10.24
CA LEU A 42 4.44 12.56 11.09
C LEU A 42 4.05 12.13 12.51
N ASN A 43 3.44 10.96 12.66
CA ASN A 43 3.09 10.38 13.93
C ASN A 43 3.07 8.85 13.84
N SER A 44 3.92 8.18 14.62
CA SER A 44 4.01 6.71 14.69
C SER A 44 2.94 6.07 15.58
N TYR A 45 2.30 6.87 16.45
CA TYR A 45 1.34 6.38 17.46
C TYR A 45 1.89 5.23 18.33
N ASP A 46 3.18 5.29 18.71
CA ASP A 46 3.85 4.21 19.46
C ASP A 46 3.25 3.96 20.85
N HIS A 47 2.57 4.97 21.41
CA HIS A 47 1.83 4.86 22.66
C HIS A 47 0.54 4.04 22.56
N LEU A 48 0.06 3.71 21.35
CA LEU A 48 -1.16 2.95 21.14
C LEU A 48 -0.86 1.45 20.95
N PRO A 49 -1.70 0.56 21.54
CA PRO A 49 -1.62 -0.86 21.28
C PRO A 49 -1.80 -1.19 19.79
N ARG A 50 -1.05 -2.20 19.31
CA ARG A 50 -1.12 -2.64 17.91
C ARG A 50 -2.54 -2.96 17.45
N LEU A 51 -3.34 -3.63 18.28
CA LEU A 51 -4.73 -3.99 17.96
C LEU A 51 -5.58 -2.75 17.69
N GLN A 52 -5.44 -1.72 18.51
CA GLN A 52 -6.18 -0.47 18.34
C GLN A 52 -5.82 0.23 17.02
N LYS A 53 -4.55 0.17 16.59
CA LYS A 53 -4.12 0.69 15.29
C LYS A 53 -4.76 -0.09 14.14
N ILE A 54 -4.81 -1.42 14.23
CA ILE A 54 -5.45 -2.29 13.23
C ILE A 54 -6.94 -2.00 13.11
N GLU A 55 -7.65 -1.92 14.24
CA GLU A 55 -9.09 -1.63 14.28
C GLU A 55 -9.41 -0.28 13.66
N ALA A 56 -8.63 0.76 13.99
CA ALA A 56 -8.80 2.09 13.43
C ALA A 56 -8.53 2.13 11.91
N MET A 57 -7.51 1.41 11.43
CA MET A 57 -7.27 1.27 10.00
C MET A 57 -8.43 0.55 9.31
N ALA A 58 -8.85 -0.59 9.84
CA ALA A 58 -9.94 -1.36 9.26
C ALA A 58 -11.23 -0.54 9.17
N ASP A 59 -11.56 0.23 10.21
CA ASP A 59 -12.73 1.09 10.23
C ASP A 59 -12.62 2.24 9.21
N THR A 60 -11.45 2.84 9.10
CA THR A 60 -11.18 3.88 8.08
C THR A 60 -11.31 3.31 6.66
N LEU A 61 -10.69 2.14 6.39
CA LEU A 61 -10.76 1.49 5.08
C LEU A 61 -12.19 1.11 4.68
N LYS A 62 -13.05 0.70 5.60
CA LYS A 62 -14.49 0.48 5.33
C LYS A 62 -15.19 1.74 4.85
N GLY A 63 -14.88 2.88 5.47
CA GLY A 63 -15.39 4.19 5.04
C GLY A 63 -14.88 4.58 3.65
N LEU A 64 -13.61 4.34 3.38
CA LEU A 64 -12.96 4.61 2.10
C LEU A 64 -13.45 3.70 0.97
N ALA A 65 -13.69 2.41 1.24
CA ALA A 65 -14.16 1.47 0.23
C ALA A 65 -15.45 1.93 -0.47
N ARG A 66 -16.40 2.47 0.30
CA ARG A 66 -17.65 3.02 -0.25
C ARG A 66 -17.43 4.26 -1.14
N ARG A 67 -16.49 5.11 -0.75
CA ARG A 67 -16.12 6.31 -1.53
C ARG A 67 -15.42 5.94 -2.83
N ALA A 68 -14.47 5.02 -2.74
CA ALA A 68 -13.74 4.46 -3.88
C ALA A 68 -14.68 3.81 -4.90
N GLU A 69 -15.65 3.01 -4.44
CA GLU A 69 -16.69 2.40 -5.27
C GLU A 69 -17.53 3.46 -6.00
N LYS A 70 -17.99 4.48 -5.29
CA LYS A 70 -18.77 5.58 -5.88
C LYS A 70 -17.97 6.33 -6.94
N ALA A 71 -16.69 6.58 -6.67
CA ALA A 71 -15.78 7.27 -7.60
C ALA A 71 -15.29 6.36 -8.74
N ARG A 72 -15.41 5.03 -8.62
CA ARG A 72 -14.81 4.03 -9.51
C ARG A 72 -13.28 4.14 -9.60
N VAL A 73 -12.65 4.48 -8.49
CA VAL A 73 -11.19 4.57 -8.36
C VAL A 73 -10.74 3.56 -7.30
N THR A 74 -9.74 2.76 -7.63
CA THR A 74 -9.17 1.79 -6.70
C THR A 74 -8.21 2.48 -5.74
N LEU A 75 -8.40 2.29 -4.45
CA LEU A 75 -7.43 2.71 -3.44
C LEU A 75 -6.42 1.59 -3.21
N LEU A 76 -5.16 1.93 -3.35
CA LEU A 76 -4.02 1.03 -3.27
C LEU A 76 -3.31 1.24 -1.93
N LEU A 77 -3.49 0.29 -1.01
CA LEU A 77 -2.85 0.32 0.30
C LEU A 77 -1.41 -0.18 0.20
N GLU A 78 -0.46 0.70 0.50
CA GLU A 78 0.97 0.41 0.40
C GLU A 78 1.58 0.16 1.78
N ALA A 79 2.31 -0.96 1.90
CA ALA A 79 3.20 -1.24 3.02
C ALA A 79 4.59 -0.65 2.73
N LEU A 80 5.15 0.06 3.70
CA LEU A 80 6.40 0.79 3.54
C LEU A 80 7.53 0.18 4.38
N ASN A 81 8.78 0.31 3.90
CA ASN A 81 9.92 -0.07 4.70
C ASN A 81 10.16 0.91 5.86
N THR A 82 10.42 0.37 7.04
CA THR A 82 10.70 1.15 8.25
C THR A 82 12.18 1.16 8.63
N ARG A 83 13.02 0.43 7.88
CA ARG A 83 14.44 0.28 8.16
C ARG A 83 15.30 1.38 7.53
N VAL A 84 14.84 1.94 6.40
CA VAL A 84 15.60 2.93 5.62
C VAL A 84 14.79 4.23 5.48
N ASP A 85 13.58 4.17 4.87
CA ASP A 85 12.91 5.39 4.39
C ASP A 85 11.84 5.93 5.34
N HIS A 86 11.06 5.05 6.01
CA HIS A 86 9.86 5.44 6.75
C HIS A 86 9.84 4.91 8.21
N PRO A 87 10.84 5.24 9.05
CA PRO A 87 10.83 4.81 10.45
C PRO A 87 9.56 5.23 11.16
N GLY A 88 8.90 4.28 11.86
CA GLY A 88 7.65 4.53 12.58
C GLY A 88 6.37 4.33 11.76
N ASN A 89 6.47 4.00 10.45
CA ASN A 89 5.28 3.62 9.67
C ASN A 89 4.67 2.32 10.22
N PHE A 90 3.35 2.30 10.36
CA PHE A 90 2.68 1.17 11.00
C PHE A 90 2.56 -0.05 10.09
N LEU A 91 2.09 0.14 8.86
CA LEU A 91 1.93 -0.94 7.90
C LEU A 91 3.26 -1.19 7.19
N SER A 92 3.91 -2.31 7.50
CA SER A 92 5.27 -2.59 7.04
C SER A 92 5.48 -4.01 6.54
N SER A 93 4.40 -4.76 6.32
CA SER A 93 4.47 -6.11 5.76
C SER A 93 3.30 -6.43 4.85
N THR A 94 3.56 -7.28 3.86
CA THR A 94 2.53 -7.76 2.91
C THR A 94 1.43 -8.54 3.62
N GLY A 95 1.78 -9.40 4.59
CA GLY A 95 0.80 -10.16 5.36
C GLY A 95 -0.19 -9.27 6.10
N GLN A 96 0.29 -8.18 6.72
CA GLN A 96 -0.60 -7.21 7.38
C GLN A 96 -1.53 -6.50 6.39
N ALA A 97 -1.00 -6.09 5.23
CA ALA A 97 -1.81 -5.49 4.17
C ALA A 97 -2.87 -6.47 3.66
N ALA A 98 -2.51 -7.74 3.47
CA ALA A 98 -3.41 -8.79 3.00
C ALA A 98 -4.54 -9.08 3.99
N GLU A 99 -4.27 -9.13 5.29
CA GLU A 99 -5.30 -9.27 6.33
C GLU A 99 -6.30 -8.10 6.28
N LEU A 100 -5.81 -6.87 6.19
CA LEU A 100 -6.66 -5.68 6.12
C LEU A 100 -7.50 -5.68 4.83
N VAL A 101 -6.86 -5.77 3.67
CA VAL A 101 -7.54 -5.70 2.36
C VAL A 101 -8.50 -6.88 2.19
N GLY A 102 -8.09 -8.10 2.56
CA GLY A 102 -8.95 -9.28 2.48
C GLY A 102 -10.19 -9.17 3.35
N SER A 103 -10.08 -8.53 4.52
CA SER A 103 -11.22 -8.32 5.42
C SER A 103 -12.25 -7.29 4.89
N MET A 104 -11.89 -6.46 3.91
CA MET A 104 -12.79 -5.45 3.34
C MET A 104 -13.84 -6.04 2.40
N ALA A 105 -13.60 -7.21 1.80
CA ALA A 105 -14.44 -7.82 0.79
C ALA A 105 -14.84 -6.83 -0.34
N SER A 106 -13.94 -5.94 -0.71
CA SER A 106 -14.14 -4.87 -1.68
C SER A 106 -13.07 -4.92 -2.78
N ARG A 107 -13.51 -4.92 -4.04
CA ARG A 107 -12.60 -4.81 -5.17
C ARG A 107 -11.93 -3.43 -5.30
N TRP A 108 -12.42 -2.45 -4.57
CA TRP A 108 -11.97 -1.06 -4.62
C TRP A 108 -10.88 -0.72 -3.61
N ILE A 109 -10.50 -1.70 -2.77
CA ILE A 109 -9.32 -1.62 -1.90
C ILE A 109 -8.40 -2.77 -2.26
N ARG A 110 -7.21 -2.46 -2.74
CA ARG A 110 -6.21 -3.43 -3.19
C ARG A 110 -4.86 -3.11 -2.55
N ILE A 111 -3.90 -4.01 -2.68
CA ILE A 111 -2.52 -3.79 -2.25
C ILE A 111 -1.75 -3.13 -3.39
N LEU A 112 -0.98 -2.09 -3.07
CA LEU A 112 0.19 -1.74 -3.84
C LEU A 112 1.37 -2.51 -3.27
N TYR A 113 1.97 -3.38 -4.08
CA TYR A 113 3.15 -4.12 -3.70
C TYR A 113 4.39 -3.44 -4.26
N ASP A 114 5.13 -2.74 -3.41
CA ASP A 114 6.42 -2.14 -3.80
C ASP A 114 7.54 -3.15 -3.53
N VAL A 115 8.13 -3.66 -4.61
CA VAL A 115 9.22 -4.66 -4.55
C VAL A 115 10.42 -4.13 -3.77
N TYR A 116 10.76 -2.85 -3.88
CA TYR A 116 11.85 -2.23 -3.13
C TYR A 116 11.56 -2.25 -1.62
N HIS A 117 10.38 -1.77 -1.21
CA HIS A 117 10.02 -1.75 0.20
C HIS A 117 9.99 -3.16 0.80
N MET A 118 9.41 -4.11 0.10
CA MET A 118 9.26 -5.48 0.60
C MET A 118 10.56 -6.28 0.53
N GLN A 119 11.48 -5.99 -0.40
CA GLN A 119 12.83 -6.56 -0.35
C GLN A 119 13.55 -6.18 0.95
N ILE A 120 13.49 -4.93 1.37
CA ILE A 120 14.12 -4.44 2.61
C ILE A 120 13.47 -5.06 3.86
N MET A 121 12.15 -5.24 3.84
CA MET A 121 11.40 -5.69 5.02
C MET A 121 11.34 -7.20 5.16
N GLU A 122 11.00 -7.90 4.08
CA GLU A 122 10.60 -9.31 4.08
C GLU A 122 11.54 -10.20 3.25
N GLY A 123 12.04 -9.69 2.12
CA GLY A 123 12.65 -10.55 1.10
C GLY A 123 11.61 -11.52 0.52
N ASN A 124 12.05 -12.69 0.04
CA ASN A 124 11.17 -13.75 -0.47
C ASN A 124 10.09 -13.28 -1.45
N ILE A 125 10.43 -12.29 -2.30
CA ILE A 125 9.52 -11.53 -3.16
C ILE A 125 8.62 -12.43 -4.01
N ILE A 126 9.21 -13.43 -4.69
CA ILE A 126 8.50 -14.29 -5.65
C ILE A 126 7.40 -15.11 -4.95
N ASP A 127 7.72 -15.69 -3.81
CA ASP A 127 6.76 -16.51 -3.06
C ASP A 127 5.65 -15.64 -2.45
N THR A 128 6.01 -14.45 -1.97
CA THR A 128 5.05 -13.46 -1.48
C THR A 128 4.09 -13.01 -2.58
N LEU A 129 4.58 -12.71 -3.78
CA LEU A 129 3.74 -12.40 -4.94
C LEU A 129 2.78 -13.54 -5.27
N ARG A 130 3.26 -14.80 -5.31
CA ARG A 130 2.42 -15.96 -5.57
C ARG A 130 1.29 -16.13 -4.55
N ASN A 131 1.58 -15.87 -3.28
CA ASN A 131 0.61 -16.07 -2.20
C ASN A 131 -0.47 -14.97 -2.14
N TYR A 132 -0.16 -13.75 -2.61
CA TYR A 132 -1.05 -12.59 -2.44
C TYR A 132 -1.48 -11.92 -3.74
N ILE A 133 -1.17 -12.51 -4.91
CA ILE A 133 -1.44 -11.90 -6.21
C ILE A 133 -2.89 -11.46 -6.40
N ASP A 134 -3.84 -12.24 -5.88
CA ASP A 134 -5.27 -11.93 -5.96
C ASP A 134 -5.69 -10.66 -5.22
N LEU A 135 -4.86 -10.19 -4.29
CA LEU A 135 -5.10 -8.96 -3.52
C LEU A 135 -4.29 -7.77 -4.04
N ILE A 136 -3.29 -8.02 -4.89
CA ILE A 136 -2.42 -6.98 -5.44
C ILE A 136 -3.11 -6.32 -6.65
N GLY A 137 -3.22 -5.00 -6.62
CA GLY A 137 -3.79 -4.19 -7.69
C GLY A 137 -2.75 -3.40 -8.49
N TYR A 138 -1.56 -3.19 -7.92
CA TYR A 138 -0.49 -2.42 -8.53
C TYR A 138 0.88 -2.85 -7.99
N ILE A 139 1.91 -2.76 -8.81
CA ILE A 139 3.28 -3.11 -8.40
C ILE A 139 4.19 -1.92 -8.67
N HIS A 140 5.00 -1.54 -7.68
CA HIS A 140 6.12 -0.64 -7.87
C HIS A 140 7.43 -1.42 -7.89
N ILE A 141 8.37 -0.97 -8.72
CA ILE A 141 9.71 -1.55 -8.84
C ILE A 141 10.79 -0.50 -8.69
N ALA A 142 11.76 -0.78 -7.84
CA ALA A 142 13.05 -0.11 -7.76
C ALA A 142 14.05 -1.09 -7.14
N ASP A 143 15.34 -0.90 -7.36
CA ASP A 143 16.34 -1.83 -6.87
C ASP A 143 16.90 -1.45 -5.49
N VAL A 144 17.42 -2.44 -4.80
CA VAL A 144 18.07 -2.32 -3.48
C VAL A 144 19.56 -2.61 -3.67
N PRO A 145 20.44 -1.82 -3.03
CA PRO A 145 20.20 -0.60 -2.23
C PRO A 145 19.98 0.66 -3.08
N GLY A 146 19.42 1.69 -2.46
CA GLY A 146 19.44 3.07 -2.98
C GLY A 146 18.23 3.47 -3.81
N ARG A 147 17.26 2.56 -4.04
CA ARG A 147 16.00 2.83 -4.78
C ARG A 147 16.23 3.33 -6.21
N HIS A 148 17.21 2.73 -6.90
CA HIS A 148 17.57 3.03 -8.28
C HIS A 148 16.81 2.15 -9.29
N GLU A 149 17.19 2.27 -10.56
CA GLU A 149 16.58 1.54 -11.67
C GLU A 149 16.77 0.02 -11.51
N PRO A 150 15.78 -0.80 -11.93
CA PRO A 150 15.90 -2.25 -11.95
C PRO A 150 17.16 -2.75 -12.67
N GLY A 151 17.91 -3.65 -12.02
CA GLY A 151 19.16 -4.21 -12.54
C GLY A 151 20.43 -3.48 -12.10
N THR A 152 20.30 -2.48 -11.22
CA THR A 152 21.45 -1.77 -10.63
C THR A 152 21.81 -2.25 -9.23
N GLY A 153 21.01 -3.14 -8.63
CA GLY A 153 21.17 -3.65 -7.28
C GLY A 153 21.08 -5.18 -7.17
N GLU A 154 20.46 -5.67 -6.09
CA GLU A 154 20.46 -7.10 -5.73
C GLU A 154 19.22 -7.87 -6.18
N ILE A 155 18.16 -7.20 -6.68
CA ILE A 155 16.89 -7.83 -7.00
C ILE A 155 16.95 -8.47 -8.40
N ASN A 156 16.56 -9.74 -8.50
CA ASN A 156 16.46 -10.41 -9.80
C ASN A 156 15.12 -10.12 -10.47
N PHE A 157 14.98 -8.95 -11.07
CA PHE A 157 13.75 -8.52 -11.77
C PHE A 157 13.30 -9.47 -12.90
N PRO A 158 14.19 -10.07 -13.73
CA PRO A 158 13.76 -11.07 -14.70
C PRO A 158 12.97 -12.23 -14.08
N ASN A 159 13.38 -12.73 -12.90
CA ASN A 159 12.66 -13.77 -12.18
C ASN A 159 11.36 -13.26 -11.57
N VAL A 160 11.34 -12.02 -11.04
CA VAL A 160 10.11 -11.38 -10.53
C VAL A 160 9.07 -11.25 -11.64
N MET A 161 9.47 -10.73 -12.83
CA MET A 161 8.56 -10.57 -13.97
C MET A 161 8.08 -11.92 -14.53
N THR A 162 8.90 -12.96 -14.45
CA THR A 162 8.49 -14.32 -14.82
C THR A 162 7.43 -14.84 -13.87
N ALA A 163 7.63 -14.65 -12.56
CA ALA A 163 6.66 -15.08 -11.55
C ALA A 163 5.30 -14.35 -11.73
N LEU A 164 5.29 -13.06 -12.01
CA LEU A 164 4.07 -12.30 -12.29
C LEU A 164 3.31 -12.86 -13.50
N ARG A 165 4.00 -13.16 -14.60
CA ARG A 165 3.39 -13.79 -15.78
C ARG A 165 2.83 -15.17 -15.49
N GLU A 166 3.54 -15.98 -14.73
CA GLU A 166 3.08 -17.32 -14.31
C GLU A 166 1.80 -17.27 -13.48
N GLN A 167 1.60 -16.19 -12.71
CA GLN A 167 0.39 -15.93 -11.93
C GLN A 167 -0.73 -15.26 -12.73
N GLY A 168 -0.52 -14.96 -14.01
CA GLY A 168 -1.50 -14.27 -14.86
C GLY A 168 -1.75 -12.82 -14.46
N TYR A 169 -0.77 -12.17 -13.81
CA TYR A 169 -0.91 -10.76 -13.45
C TYR A 169 -0.92 -9.89 -14.72
N ASP A 170 -1.98 -9.11 -14.88
CA ASP A 170 -2.24 -8.21 -16.02
C ASP A 170 -2.34 -6.73 -15.60
N GLY A 171 -2.03 -6.41 -14.34
CA GLY A 171 -2.03 -5.05 -13.80
C GLY A 171 -0.76 -4.27 -14.17
N PHE A 172 -0.65 -3.06 -13.61
CA PHE A 172 0.48 -2.17 -13.84
C PHE A 172 1.71 -2.59 -13.02
N VAL A 173 2.88 -2.37 -13.62
CA VAL A 173 4.20 -2.49 -12.97
C VAL A 173 4.99 -1.23 -13.24
#